data_183b4675f20168f407f709e6f499a2d9
#
_entry.id   183b4675f20168f407f709e6f499a2d9
#
_cell.length_a   1.000
_cell.length_b   1.000
_cell.length_c   1.000
_cell.angle_alpha   90.00
_cell.angle_beta   90.00
_cell.angle_gamma   90.00
#
_symmetry.space_group_name_H-M   'P 1'
#
loop_
_entity.id
_entity.type
_entity.pdbx_description
1 polymer ?
#
loop_
_entity_poly.entity_id
_entity_poly.type
_entity_poly.pdbx_seq_one_letter_code
_entity_poly.pdbx_strand_id
1 'polypeptide(L)'
;MKTGVLFDLDGVLIDSESIYTEFWENVDKVFPTNVPNFAHIIKGSTLPKILGTYFPDKNIQQQILDMISCFEKDMRYTPFIEAMRFVDELNEAGIECAIVTSSSLQKMENLYSQNPGFRDKFKAVITSDLVTFSKPHPQPYLLGAKAIDVNPENCFVFEDSLSGIESGKAAGATVIGLATTLPLDAINGKAHKTITDFAGFHISDMLSVKQN
;
A
#
# COMPACT_ATOMS: atom_id res chain seq x y z
N MET A 1 -8.79 -14.98 -20.33
CA MET A 1 -9.38 -14.12 -19.28
C MET A 1 -8.46 -12.93 -19.11
N LYS A 2 -9.00 -11.73 -18.87
CA LYS A 2 -8.19 -10.52 -18.67
C LYS A 2 -7.58 -10.57 -17.27
N THR A 3 -6.26 -10.46 -17.17
CA THR A 3 -5.52 -10.39 -15.90
C THR A 3 -5.28 -8.93 -15.53
N GLY A 4 -5.33 -8.59 -14.24
CA GLY A 4 -5.00 -7.28 -13.71
C GLY A 4 -4.08 -7.34 -12.51
N VAL A 5 -3.39 -6.24 -12.21
CA VAL A 5 -2.48 -6.15 -11.07
C VAL A 5 -2.79 -4.93 -10.22
N LEU A 6 -2.90 -5.15 -8.92
CA LEU A 6 -3.23 -4.13 -7.92
C LEU A 6 -2.06 -4.03 -6.94
N PHE A 7 -1.44 -2.87 -6.89
CA PHE A 7 -0.31 -2.62 -6.00
C PHE A 7 -0.72 -1.77 -4.81
N ASP A 8 -0.34 -2.15 -3.60
CA ASP A 8 -0.18 -1.15 -2.57
C ASP A 8 0.93 -0.17 -2.95
N LEU A 9 1.05 0.94 -2.25
CA LEU A 9 2.02 1.99 -2.54
C LEU A 9 3.23 1.91 -1.61
N ASP A 10 3.00 2.15 -0.32
CA ASP A 10 4.04 2.28 0.70
C ASP A 10 4.65 0.92 1.01
N GLY A 11 5.97 0.79 0.94
CA GLY A 11 6.65 -0.49 1.09
C GLY A 11 6.52 -1.46 -0.11
N VAL A 12 5.72 -1.13 -1.13
CA VAL A 12 5.55 -1.93 -2.35
C VAL A 12 6.11 -1.24 -3.58
N LEU A 13 5.65 -0.03 -3.88
CA LEU A 13 6.11 0.76 -5.02
C LEU A 13 7.12 1.84 -4.62
N ILE A 14 7.02 2.36 -3.38
CA ILE A 14 7.92 3.41 -2.85
C ILE A 14 8.50 2.98 -1.51
N ASP A 15 9.77 3.36 -1.29
CA ASP A 15 10.50 3.17 -0.04
C ASP A 15 10.17 4.32 0.93
N SER A 16 9.09 4.15 1.70
CA SER A 16 8.59 5.16 2.63
C SER A 16 8.43 4.65 4.07
N GLU A 17 8.44 3.33 4.26
CA GLU A 17 8.05 2.71 5.52
C GLU A 17 8.99 3.02 6.69
N SER A 18 10.29 3.08 6.47
CA SER A 18 11.26 3.48 7.50
C SER A 18 11.04 4.93 7.95
N ILE A 19 10.75 5.81 7.00
CA ILE A 19 10.52 7.24 7.22
C ILE A 19 9.22 7.46 8.01
N TYR A 20 8.14 6.74 7.65
CA TYR A 20 6.88 6.79 8.40
C TYR A 20 6.99 6.18 9.80
N THR A 21 7.79 5.13 9.96
CA THR A 21 8.04 4.56 11.29
C THR A 21 8.65 5.60 12.22
N GLU A 22 9.69 6.30 11.78
CA GLU A 22 10.33 7.38 12.54
C GLU A 22 9.34 8.53 12.84
N PHE A 23 8.54 8.94 11.86
CA PHE A 23 7.50 9.95 12.05
C PHE A 23 6.53 9.56 13.16
N TRP A 24 5.95 8.34 13.11
CA TRP A 24 4.98 7.88 14.08
C TRP A 24 5.58 7.61 15.46
N GLU A 25 6.85 7.20 15.57
CA GLU A 25 7.57 7.14 16.82
C GLU A 25 7.72 8.53 17.46
N ASN A 26 7.95 9.56 16.65
CA ASN A 26 8.02 10.93 17.13
C ASN A 26 6.65 11.47 17.55
N VAL A 27 5.58 11.14 16.82
CA VAL A 27 4.20 11.45 17.24
C VAL A 27 3.87 10.81 18.58
N ASP A 28 4.22 9.53 18.78
CA ASP A 28 3.95 8.80 20.04
C ASP A 28 4.75 9.36 21.23
N LYS A 29 5.95 9.94 21.00
CA LYS A 29 6.72 10.64 22.04
C LYS A 29 6.02 11.94 22.48
N VAL A 30 5.40 12.67 21.54
CA VAL A 30 4.71 13.94 21.81
C VAL A 30 3.31 13.70 22.36
N PHE A 31 2.60 12.72 21.84
CA PHE A 31 1.24 12.33 22.22
C PHE A 31 1.18 10.83 22.54
N PRO A 32 1.60 10.43 23.76
CA PRO A 32 1.75 9.02 24.11
C PRO A 32 0.46 8.22 24.00
N THR A 33 0.48 7.17 23.15
CA THR A 33 -0.65 6.24 23.01
C THR A 33 -0.65 5.13 24.06
N ASN A 34 0.50 4.89 24.72
CA ASN A 34 0.75 3.76 25.62
C ASN A 34 0.58 2.39 24.93
N VAL A 35 0.69 2.33 23.61
CA VAL A 35 0.63 1.10 22.82
C VAL A 35 2.06 0.67 22.47
N PRO A 36 2.53 -0.49 22.96
CA PRO A 36 3.85 -0.99 22.60
C PRO A 36 3.99 -1.15 21.09
N ASN A 37 5.09 -0.68 20.51
CA ASN A 37 5.37 -0.74 19.08
C ASN A 37 4.28 -0.08 18.20
N PHE A 38 3.69 1.01 18.68
CA PHE A 38 2.60 1.74 18.04
C PHE A 38 2.84 1.98 16.54
N ALA A 39 4.01 2.53 16.16
CA ALA A 39 4.36 2.81 14.77
C ALA A 39 4.30 1.59 13.84
N HIS A 40 4.53 0.39 14.37
CA HIS A 40 4.42 -0.85 13.60
C HIS A 40 2.99 -1.40 13.52
N ILE A 41 2.20 -1.22 14.59
CA ILE A 41 0.82 -1.73 14.66
C ILE A 41 -0.11 -1.02 13.68
N ILE A 42 0.12 0.28 13.44
CA ILE A 42 -0.73 1.10 12.57
C ILE A 42 -0.45 0.92 11.07
N LYS A 43 0.60 0.19 10.69
CA LYS A 43 0.97 -0.03 9.28
C LYS A 43 -0.20 -0.58 8.46
N GLY A 44 -0.40 -0.02 7.26
CA GLY A 44 -1.52 -0.35 6.37
C GLY A 44 -2.87 0.25 6.77
N SER A 45 -2.95 0.97 7.90
CA SER A 45 -4.16 1.67 8.32
C SER A 45 -4.25 3.07 7.70
N THR A 46 -5.47 3.54 7.42
CA THR A 46 -5.68 4.92 6.98
C THR A 46 -5.51 5.91 8.14
N LEU A 47 -5.07 7.13 7.83
CA LEU A 47 -4.90 8.20 8.82
C LEU A 47 -6.18 8.46 9.65
N PRO A 48 -7.39 8.57 9.08
CA PRO A 48 -8.61 8.73 9.87
C PRO A 48 -8.84 7.61 10.87
N LYS A 49 -8.51 6.35 10.50
CA LYS A 49 -8.64 5.20 11.39
C LYS A 49 -7.64 5.27 12.53
N ILE A 50 -6.38 5.64 12.25
CA ILE A 50 -5.34 5.81 13.28
C ILE A 50 -5.77 6.89 14.28
N LEU A 51 -6.14 8.08 13.77
CA LEU A 51 -6.56 9.19 14.60
C LEU A 51 -7.79 8.86 15.45
N GLY A 52 -8.82 8.27 14.84
CA GLY A 52 -10.05 7.90 15.55
C GLY A 52 -9.86 6.83 16.62
N THR A 53 -8.90 5.92 16.43
CA THR A 53 -8.66 4.80 17.35
C THR A 53 -7.74 5.20 18.51
N TYR A 54 -6.69 5.94 18.25
CA TYR A 54 -5.61 6.15 19.23
C TYR A 54 -5.55 7.57 19.80
N PHE A 55 -6.16 8.57 19.15
CA PHE A 55 -6.13 9.98 19.55
C PHE A 55 -7.54 10.54 19.65
N PRO A 56 -8.29 10.31 20.76
CA PRO A 56 -9.70 10.74 20.88
C PRO A 56 -9.87 12.26 20.98
N ASP A 57 -8.83 13.00 21.40
CA ASP A 57 -8.85 14.46 21.49
C ASP A 57 -8.72 15.09 20.09
N LYS A 58 -9.73 15.88 19.71
CA LYS A 58 -9.77 16.55 18.40
C LYS A 58 -8.68 17.60 18.21
N ASN A 59 -8.19 18.23 19.26
CA ASN A 59 -7.08 19.17 19.15
C ASN A 59 -5.77 18.43 18.87
N ILE A 60 -5.57 17.26 19.49
CA ILE A 60 -4.41 16.39 19.19
C ILE A 60 -4.50 15.89 17.77
N GLN A 61 -5.69 15.44 17.31
CA GLN A 61 -5.88 15.02 15.92
C GLN A 61 -5.46 16.14 14.95
N GLN A 62 -5.89 17.36 15.18
CA GLN A 62 -5.52 18.49 14.31
C GLN A 62 -4.01 18.75 14.30
N GLN A 63 -3.36 18.71 15.46
CA GLN A 63 -1.90 18.85 15.53
C GLN A 63 -1.17 17.75 14.77
N ILE A 64 -1.63 16.49 14.86
CA ILE A 64 -1.05 15.38 14.09
C ILE A 64 -1.30 15.57 12.58
N LEU A 65 -2.48 16.06 12.18
CA LEU A 65 -2.78 16.38 10.79
C LEU A 65 -1.83 17.46 10.23
N ASP A 66 -1.56 18.47 11.01
CA ASP A 66 -0.62 19.54 10.63
C ASP A 66 0.83 18.99 10.54
N MET A 67 1.23 18.16 11.50
CA MET A 67 2.54 17.51 11.50
C MET A 67 2.73 16.61 10.28
N ILE A 68 1.75 15.75 9.95
CA ILE A 68 1.86 14.82 8.81
C ILE A 68 1.83 15.57 7.48
N SER A 69 1.06 16.65 7.38
CA SER A 69 1.02 17.51 6.19
C SER A 69 2.38 18.15 5.90
N CYS A 70 3.05 18.70 6.93
CA CYS A 70 4.40 19.21 6.81
C CYS A 70 5.39 18.11 6.44
N PHE A 71 5.32 16.97 7.14
CA PHE A 71 6.20 15.84 6.92
C PHE A 71 6.09 15.30 5.49
N GLU A 72 4.87 15.04 5.00
CA GLU A 72 4.63 14.51 3.65
C GLU A 72 5.02 15.48 2.54
N LYS A 73 5.01 16.79 2.79
CA LYS A 73 5.48 17.79 1.85
C LYS A 73 6.98 17.76 1.65
N ASP A 74 7.71 17.50 2.74
CA ASP A 74 9.18 17.60 2.77
C ASP A 74 9.86 16.23 2.60
N MET A 75 9.13 15.11 2.79
CA MET A 75 9.69 13.78 2.64
C MET A 75 10.07 13.48 1.18
N ARG A 76 11.08 12.63 1.02
CA ARG A 76 11.49 12.14 -0.28
C ARG A 76 10.70 10.89 -0.66
N TYR A 77 10.07 10.92 -1.81
CA TYR A 77 9.36 9.78 -2.39
C TYR A 77 10.27 9.03 -3.37
N THR A 78 10.85 7.93 -2.93
CA THR A 78 11.79 7.13 -3.73
C THR A 78 11.12 5.85 -4.22
N PRO A 79 10.82 5.71 -5.53
CA PRO A 79 10.30 4.46 -6.07
C PRO A 79 11.34 3.32 -5.96
N PHE A 80 10.89 2.11 -5.66
CA PHE A 80 11.71 0.92 -5.77
C PHE A 80 11.98 0.61 -7.25
N ILE A 81 13.26 0.59 -7.64
CA ILE A 81 13.67 0.41 -9.04
C ILE A 81 13.11 -0.88 -9.63
N GLU A 82 13.22 -2.00 -8.90
CA GLU A 82 12.76 -3.30 -9.37
C GLU A 82 11.21 -3.41 -9.41
N ALA A 83 10.50 -2.70 -8.52
CA ALA A 83 9.04 -2.60 -8.60
C ALA A 83 8.62 -1.86 -9.88
N MET A 84 9.29 -0.74 -10.18
CA MET A 84 8.99 0.04 -11.38
C MET A 84 9.36 -0.71 -12.67
N ARG A 85 10.47 -1.48 -12.68
CA ARG A 85 10.80 -2.39 -13.77
C ARG A 85 9.68 -3.41 -14.02
N PHE A 86 9.15 -4.00 -12.93
CA PHE A 86 8.06 -4.97 -13.04
C PHE A 86 6.76 -4.33 -13.54
N VAL A 87 6.44 -3.10 -13.11
CA VAL A 87 5.31 -2.32 -13.63
C VAL A 87 5.47 -2.05 -15.14
N ASP A 88 6.67 -1.70 -15.58
CA ASP A 88 6.95 -1.49 -17.00
C ASP A 88 6.78 -2.79 -17.82
N GLU A 89 7.28 -3.93 -17.32
CA GLU A 89 7.08 -5.25 -17.92
C GLU A 89 5.59 -5.59 -18.07
N LEU A 90 4.76 -5.30 -17.05
CA LEU A 90 3.31 -5.49 -17.10
C LEU A 90 2.64 -4.61 -18.16
N ASN A 91 3.01 -3.34 -18.23
CA ASN A 91 2.47 -2.39 -19.22
C ASN A 91 2.84 -2.81 -20.65
N GLU A 92 4.08 -3.24 -20.89
CA GLU A 92 4.52 -3.77 -22.20
C GLU A 92 3.74 -5.04 -22.61
N ALA A 93 3.36 -5.86 -21.62
CA ALA A 93 2.52 -7.04 -21.85
C ALA A 93 1.02 -6.72 -21.97
N GLY A 94 0.61 -5.45 -21.85
CA GLY A 94 -0.79 -5.02 -21.89
C GLY A 94 -1.61 -5.44 -20.68
N ILE A 95 -0.97 -5.69 -19.54
CA ILE A 95 -1.63 -6.03 -18.27
C ILE A 95 -1.92 -4.73 -17.50
N GLU A 96 -3.20 -4.46 -17.28
CA GLU A 96 -3.65 -3.25 -16.59
C GLU A 96 -3.27 -3.25 -15.12
N CYS A 97 -2.71 -2.13 -14.66
CA CYS A 97 -2.28 -1.93 -13.28
C CYS A 97 -3.05 -0.81 -12.58
N ALA A 98 -3.31 -0.96 -11.29
CA ALA A 98 -3.79 0.12 -10.43
C ALA A 98 -3.02 0.18 -9.11
N ILE A 99 -2.96 1.39 -8.54
CA ILE A 99 -2.51 1.60 -7.15
C ILE A 99 -3.74 1.54 -6.25
N VAL A 100 -3.63 0.85 -5.11
CA VAL A 100 -4.66 0.76 -4.06
C VAL A 100 -4.01 1.05 -2.73
N THR A 101 -4.06 2.30 -2.30
CA THR A 101 -3.30 2.79 -1.14
C THR A 101 -4.19 3.29 0.00
N SER A 102 -3.69 3.19 1.23
CA SER A 102 -4.26 3.85 2.42
C SER A 102 -3.85 5.33 2.53
N SER A 103 -3.01 5.81 1.62
CA SER A 103 -2.56 7.20 1.54
C SER A 103 -3.63 8.12 0.95
N SER A 104 -3.54 9.41 1.29
CA SER A 104 -4.43 10.46 0.79
C SER A 104 -4.10 10.89 -0.63
N LEU A 105 -5.05 11.53 -1.30
CA LEU A 105 -4.82 12.16 -2.61
C LEU A 105 -3.68 13.20 -2.53
N GLN A 106 -3.62 13.99 -1.45
CA GLN A 106 -2.56 15.00 -1.27
C GLN A 106 -1.16 14.37 -1.26
N LYS A 107 -0.99 13.24 -0.58
CA LYS A 107 0.28 12.49 -0.61
C LYS A 107 0.62 12.00 -2.00
N MET A 108 -0.38 11.52 -2.75
CA MET A 108 -0.17 11.10 -4.15
C MET A 108 0.28 12.26 -5.03
N GLU A 109 -0.27 13.46 -4.85
CA GLU A 109 0.16 14.66 -5.58
C GLU A 109 1.62 15.05 -5.25
N ASN A 110 2.03 14.95 -3.97
CA ASN A 110 3.41 15.18 -3.57
C ASN A 110 4.36 14.16 -4.24
N LEU A 111 3.99 12.88 -4.27
CA LEU A 111 4.73 11.83 -4.98
C LEU A 111 4.89 12.16 -6.48
N TYR A 112 3.79 12.53 -7.15
CA TYR A 112 3.80 12.83 -8.59
C TYR A 112 4.65 14.04 -8.92
N SER A 113 4.64 15.06 -8.07
CA SER A 113 5.47 16.27 -8.27
C SER A 113 6.97 15.95 -8.25
N GLN A 114 7.38 14.96 -7.46
CA GLN A 114 8.79 14.53 -7.36
C GLN A 114 9.16 13.45 -8.39
N ASN A 115 8.17 12.72 -8.93
CA ASN A 115 8.38 11.61 -9.86
C ASN A 115 7.52 11.76 -11.12
N PRO A 116 7.89 12.67 -12.05
CA PRO A 116 7.17 12.85 -13.30
C PRO A 116 7.01 11.54 -14.08
N GLY A 117 5.81 11.26 -14.60
CA GLY A 117 5.48 10.03 -15.33
C GLY A 117 5.15 8.82 -14.46
N PHE A 118 5.34 8.89 -13.14
CA PHE A 118 4.95 7.78 -12.25
C PHE A 118 3.45 7.45 -12.36
N ARG A 119 2.59 8.48 -12.33
CA ARG A 119 1.13 8.32 -12.42
C ARG A 119 0.69 7.64 -13.72
N ASP A 120 1.36 7.92 -14.81
CA ASP A 120 0.97 7.49 -16.16
C ASP A 120 1.14 5.98 -16.39
N LYS A 121 1.91 5.32 -15.53
CA LYS A 121 2.12 3.88 -15.55
C LYS A 121 0.91 3.07 -15.03
N PHE A 122 -0.07 3.73 -14.41
CA PHE A 122 -1.20 3.08 -13.76
C PHE A 122 -2.53 3.58 -14.34
N LYS A 123 -3.42 2.66 -14.68
CA LYS A 123 -4.75 2.97 -15.20
C LYS A 123 -5.62 3.69 -14.17
N ALA A 124 -5.50 3.31 -12.89
CA ALA A 124 -6.28 3.88 -11.81
C ALA A 124 -5.45 3.99 -10.51
N VAL A 125 -5.91 4.89 -9.65
CA VAL A 125 -5.38 5.05 -8.29
C VAL A 125 -6.56 5.15 -7.32
N ILE A 126 -6.61 4.25 -6.35
CA ILE A 126 -7.60 4.22 -5.27
C ILE A 126 -6.90 4.69 -4.01
N THR A 127 -7.24 5.89 -3.54
CA THR A 127 -6.73 6.50 -2.32
C THR A 127 -7.68 6.30 -1.15
N SER A 128 -7.26 6.65 0.07
CA SER A 128 -8.12 6.62 1.26
C SER A 128 -9.37 7.49 1.10
N ASP A 129 -9.32 8.54 0.28
CA ASP A 129 -10.44 9.45 0.07
C ASP A 129 -11.60 8.81 -0.72
N LEU A 130 -11.35 7.72 -1.43
CA LEU A 130 -12.31 7.02 -2.27
C LEU A 130 -12.98 5.83 -1.55
N VAL A 131 -12.55 5.48 -0.34
CA VAL A 131 -13.04 4.31 0.38
C VAL A 131 -13.81 4.69 1.64
N THR A 132 -14.87 3.95 1.92
CA THR A 132 -15.61 4.03 3.19
C THR A 132 -15.01 3.13 4.25
N PHE A 133 -14.54 1.95 3.82
CA PHE A 133 -13.94 0.93 4.68
C PHE A 133 -12.50 0.69 4.26
N SER A 134 -11.56 1.01 5.17
CA SER A 134 -10.12 0.78 4.95
C SER A 134 -9.74 -0.70 5.07
N LYS A 135 -8.55 -1.08 4.59
CA LYS A 135 -7.93 -2.38 4.86
C LYS A 135 -8.02 -2.71 6.37
N PRO A 136 -8.38 -3.93 6.78
CA PRO A 136 -8.44 -5.18 6.00
C PRO A 136 -9.78 -5.42 5.26
N HIS A 137 -10.72 -4.47 5.24
CA HIS A 137 -11.96 -4.62 4.48
C HIS A 137 -11.64 -4.76 2.97
N PRO A 138 -12.34 -5.61 2.19
CA PRO A 138 -12.03 -5.85 0.77
C PRO A 138 -12.31 -4.67 -0.15
N GLN A 139 -13.07 -3.66 0.30
CA GLN A 139 -13.53 -2.55 -0.55
C GLN A 139 -12.42 -1.88 -1.38
N PRO A 140 -11.22 -1.56 -0.83
CA PRO A 140 -10.18 -0.89 -1.61
C PRO A 140 -9.77 -1.70 -2.85
N TYR A 141 -9.52 -3.01 -2.70
CA TYR A 141 -9.12 -3.88 -3.81
C TYR A 141 -10.26 -4.19 -4.76
N LEU A 142 -11.50 -4.29 -4.29
CA LEU A 142 -12.69 -4.39 -5.15
C LEU A 142 -12.85 -3.15 -6.04
N LEU A 143 -12.61 -1.95 -5.49
CA LEU A 143 -12.63 -0.70 -6.26
C LEU A 143 -11.47 -0.66 -7.27
N GLY A 144 -10.27 -1.09 -6.89
CA GLY A 144 -9.11 -1.20 -7.79
C GLY A 144 -9.39 -2.12 -8.97
N ALA A 145 -9.89 -3.32 -8.72
CA ALA A 145 -10.26 -4.29 -9.75
C ALA A 145 -11.33 -3.73 -10.71
N LYS A 146 -12.36 -3.10 -10.15
CA LYS A 146 -13.40 -2.42 -10.94
C LYS A 146 -12.83 -1.31 -11.82
N ALA A 147 -11.90 -0.50 -11.29
CA ALA A 147 -11.33 0.64 -12.01
C ALA A 147 -10.45 0.22 -13.22
N ILE A 148 -9.87 -0.98 -13.19
CA ILE A 148 -9.14 -1.55 -14.32
C ILE A 148 -9.98 -2.49 -15.19
N ASP A 149 -11.27 -2.65 -14.86
CA ASP A 149 -12.20 -3.52 -15.58
C ASP A 149 -11.74 -4.99 -15.62
N VAL A 150 -11.40 -5.53 -14.44
CA VAL A 150 -10.99 -6.93 -14.23
C VAL A 150 -11.74 -7.51 -13.03
N ASN A 151 -12.20 -8.77 -13.12
CA ASN A 151 -12.77 -9.43 -11.95
C ASN A 151 -11.71 -9.65 -10.88
N PRO A 152 -12.03 -9.45 -9.59
CA PRO A 152 -11.07 -9.60 -8.50
C PRO A 152 -10.33 -10.95 -8.48
N GLU A 153 -11.01 -12.04 -8.82
CA GLU A 153 -10.45 -13.40 -8.94
C GLU A 153 -9.36 -13.55 -10.01
N ASN A 154 -9.31 -12.62 -10.98
CA ASN A 154 -8.31 -12.54 -12.03
C ASN A 154 -7.25 -11.44 -11.72
N CYS A 155 -7.28 -10.87 -10.53
CA CYS A 155 -6.32 -9.87 -10.08
C CYS A 155 -5.24 -10.50 -9.20
N PHE A 156 -4.01 -10.00 -9.38
CA PHE A 156 -2.91 -10.19 -8.44
C PHE A 156 -2.77 -8.93 -7.60
N VAL A 157 -2.60 -9.10 -6.28
CA VAL A 157 -2.37 -8.02 -5.31
C VAL A 157 -0.95 -8.15 -4.79
N PHE A 158 -0.19 -7.06 -4.81
CA PHE A 158 1.12 -6.95 -4.16
C PHE A 158 0.99 -6.09 -2.91
N GLU A 159 1.41 -6.65 -1.75
CA GLU A 159 1.19 -6.08 -0.43
C GLU A 159 2.30 -6.45 0.55
N ASP A 160 2.63 -5.54 1.46
CA ASP A 160 3.68 -5.69 2.46
C ASP A 160 3.14 -5.71 3.89
N SER A 161 1.83 -5.41 4.08
CA SER A 161 1.15 -5.33 5.38
C SER A 161 0.17 -6.48 5.60
N LEU A 162 -0.01 -6.90 6.87
CA LEU A 162 -1.00 -7.94 7.22
C LEU A 162 -2.43 -7.51 6.88
N SER A 163 -2.77 -6.25 7.15
CA SER A 163 -4.11 -5.72 6.85
C SER A 163 -4.40 -5.67 5.36
N GLY A 164 -3.40 -5.36 4.54
CA GLY A 164 -3.55 -5.35 3.10
C GLY A 164 -3.59 -6.74 2.49
N ILE A 165 -2.78 -7.69 2.98
CA ILE A 165 -2.85 -9.11 2.60
C ILE A 165 -4.25 -9.66 2.87
N GLU A 166 -4.81 -9.40 4.06
CA GLU A 166 -6.16 -9.83 4.42
C GLU A 166 -7.21 -9.17 3.50
N SER A 167 -7.09 -7.87 3.22
CA SER A 167 -7.97 -7.13 2.32
C SER A 167 -7.98 -7.70 0.90
N GLY A 168 -6.80 -7.98 0.33
CA GLY A 168 -6.66 -8.57 -1.00
C GLY A 168 -7.27 -9.96 -1.09
N LYS A 169 -7.04 -10.81 -0.09
CA LYS A 169 -7.64 -12.15 0.01
C LYS A 169 -9.17 -12.07 0.16
N ALA A 170 -9.66 -11.18 1.02
CA ALA A 170 -11.09 -10.98 1.21
C ALA A 170 -11.79 -10.43 -0.06
N ALA A 171 -11.07 -9.72 -0.93
CA ALA A 171 -11.55 -9.31 -2.24
C ALA A 171 -11.60 -10.46 -3.27
N GLY A 172 -11.03 -11.63 -2.95
CA GLY A 172 -10.96 -12.79 -3.85
C GLY A 172 -9.76 -12.77 -4.80
N ALA A 173 -8.78 -11.88 -4.60
CA ALA A 173 -7.60 -11.77 -5.43
C ALA A 173 -6.49 -12.76 -5.01
N THR A 174 -5.57 -13.06 -5.94
CA THR A 174 -4.32 -13.75 -5.62
C THR A 174 -3.34 -12.76 -4.99
N VAL A 175 -2.94 -12.98 -3.74
CA VAL A 175 -2.08 -12.03 -3.00
C VAL A 175 -0.64 -12.54 -2.95
N ILE A 176 0.30 -11.69 -3.35
CA ILE A 176 1.74 -11.86 -3.23
C ILE A 176 2.22 -10.88 -2.15
N GLY A 177 2.71 -11.41 -1.05
CA GLY A 177 3.23 -10.61 0.07
C GLY A 177 4.69 -10.23 -0.15
N LEU A 178 5.07 -8.99 0.16
CA LEU A 178 6.44 -8.49 0.12
C LEU A 178 7.00 -8.34 1.55
N ALA A 179 8.21 -8.85 1.78
CA ALA A 179 8.91 -8.71 3.07
C ALA A 179 9.75 -7.42 3.15
N THR A 180 9.22 -6.32 2.62
CA THR A 180 9.88 -5.01 2.60
C THR A 180 9.64 -4.21 3.88
N THR A 181 8.49 -4.42 4.52
CA THR A 181 8.04 -3.69 5.72
C THR A 181 8.06 -4.56 6.96
N LEU A 182 7.60 -5.80 6.83
CA LEU A 182 7.60 -6.79 7.90
C LEU A 182 8.62 -7.89 7.59
N PRO A 183 9.21 -8.52 8.62
CA PRO A 183 10.10 -9.65 8.40
C PRO A 183 9.36 -10.82 7.72
N LEU A 184 10.10 -11.58 6.93
CA LEU A 184 9.56 -12.66 6.09
C LEU A 184 8.70 -13.66 6.88
N ASP A 185 9.11 -14.02 8.09
CA ASP A 185 8.39 -14.95 8.97
C ASP A 185 7.04 -14.40 9.43
N ALA A 186 6.88 -13.09 9.54
CA ALA A 186 5.62 -12.46 9.94
C ALA A 186 4.54 -12.54 8.85
N ILE A 187 4.93 -12.56 7.56
CA ILE A 187 3.99 -12.58 6.43
C ILE A 187 3.94 -13.93 5.70
N ASN A 188 4.94 -14.80 5.92
CA ASN A 188 4.99 -16.11 5.29
C ASN A 188 3.77 -16.96 5.69
N GLY A 189 3.12 -17.59 4.70
CA GLY A 189 1.88 -18.34 4.88
C GLY A 189 0.62 -17.49 5.09
N LYS A 190 0.73 -16.15 5.10
CA LYS A 190 -0.43 -15.25 5.14
C LYS A 190 -0.93 -14.89 3.74
N ALA A 191 -0.02 -14.68 2.79
CA ALA A 191 -0.30 -14.50 1.37
C ALA A 191 -0.29 -15.85 0.61
N HIS A 192 -0.71 -15.86 -0.66
CA HIS A 192 -0.62 -17.03 -1.53
C HIS A 192 0.83 -17.35 -1.92
N LYS A 193 1.66 -16.32 -2.05
CA LYS A 193 3.12 -16.37 -2.21
C LYS A 193 3.74 -15.24 -1.44
N THR A 194 4.96 -15.43 -0.92
CA THR A 194 5.74 -14.36 -0.30
C THR A 194 7.07 -14.24 -1.03
N ILE A 195 7.48 -13.00 -1.30
CA ILE A 195 8.77 -12.64 -1.88
C ILE A 195 9.45 -11.59 -0.99
N THR A 196 10.78 -11.48 -1.07
CA THR A 196 11.51 -10.44 -0.33
C THR A 196 11.29 -9.06 -0.94
N ASP A 197 11.40 -8.98 -2.27
CA ASP A 197 11.26 -7.79 -3.09
C ASP A 197 11.00 -8.21 -4.55
N PHE A 198 11.05 -7.25 -5.50
CA PHE A 198 10.87 -7.51 -6.93
C PHE A 198 12.17 -7.88 -7.68
N ALA A 199 13.31 -8.05 -7.01
CA ALA A 199 14.56 -8.41 -7.69
C ALA A 199 14.44 -9.77 -8.40
N GLY A 200 14.61 -9.77 -9.72
CA GLY A 200 14.47 -10.97 -10.55
C GLY A 200 13.06 -11.56 -10.61
N PHE A 201 12.04 -10.85 -10.13
CA PHE A 201 10.65 -11.28 -10.23
C PHE A 201 10.04 -10.84 -11.57
N HIS A 202 9.39 -11.75 -12.29
CA HIS A 202 8.84 -11.55 -13.62
C HIS A 202 7.34 -11.95 -13.70
N ILE A 203 6.68 -11.59 -14.79
CA ILE A 203 5.28 -11.96 -15.06
C ILE A 203 5.08 -13.47 -14.97
N SER A 204 6.03 -14.27 -15.45
CA SER A 204 5.97 -15.74 -15.37
C SER A 204 5.89 -16.26 -13.92
N ASP A 205 6.62 -15.62 -13.00
CA ASP A 205 6.61 -15.97 -11.58
C ASP A 205 5.27 -15.63 -10.92
N MET A 206 4.71 -14.46 -11.28
CA MET A 206 3.39 -14.03 -10.85
C MET A 206 2.30 -15.01 -11.31
N LEU A 207 2.27 -15.35 -12.61
CA LEU A 207 1.27 -16.23 -13.19
C LEU A 207 1.38 -17.68 -12.69
N SER A 208 2.54 -18.07 -12.13
CA SER A 208 2.73 -19.40 -11.53
C SER A 208 2.06 -19.56 -10.16
N VAL A 209 1.66 -18.44 -9.53
CA VAL A 209 1.02 -18.43 -8.20
C VAL A 209 -0.42 -18.92 -8.36
N LYS A 210 -0.75 -20.03 -7.69
CA LYS A 210 -2.12 -20.57 -7.66
C LYS A 210 -2.86 -20.05 -6.43
N GLN A 211 -4.13 -19.78 -6.61
CA GLN A 211 -5.06 -19.63 -5.47
C GLN A 211 -5.27 -21.05 -4.89
N ASN A 212 -4.93 -21.23 -3.64
CA ASN A 212 -5.22 -22.47 -2.88
C ASN A 212 -6.57 -22.33 -2.17
#